data_0453e943d62ded03b3b31a99e1511920
#
_entry.id   0453e943d62ded03b3b31a99e1511920
#
_cell.length_a   1.000
_cell.length_b   1.000
_cell.length_c   1.000
_cell.angle_alpha   90.00
_cell.angle_beta   90.00
_cell.angle_gamma   90.00
#
_symmetry.space_group_name_H-M   'P 1'
#
loop_
_entity.id
_entity.type
_entity.pdbx_description
1 polymer ?
#
loop_
_entity_poly.entity_id
_entity_poly.type
_entity_poly.pdbx_seq_one_letter_code
_entity_poly.pdbx_strand_id
1 'polypeptide(L)'
;MLIHASCVKWKNKGILLIGESGCGKSTGALALIEKGATLIADDYINIDIQNNTVFAVCPDTITGKIEVRGVGIVNMKSLPQTQIDLVIDCKPDFASVPRMPEEKTQNFSNKEVPLYALCPFENIFAQKVSLILASL
;
A
#
# COMPACT_ATOMS: atom_id res chain seq x y z
N MET A 1 0.85 -15.98 -3.77
CA MET A 1 0.90 -15.35 -5.11
C MET A 1 1.71 -14.06 -5.02
N LEU A 2 2.77 -13.98 -5.78
CA LEU A 2 3.61 -12.78 -5.82
C LEU A 2 3.01 -11.73 -6.74
N ILE A 3 2.83 -10.50 -6.24
CA ILE A 3 2.32 -9.39 -7.03
C ILE A 3 3.26 -8.19 -6.94
N HIS A 4 3.16 -7.30 -7.93
CA HIS A 4 3.90 -6.04 -7.96
C HIS A 4 3.13 -4.99 -7.19
N ALA A 5 3.54 -4.73 -5.97
CA ALA A 5 2.84 -3.83 -5.06
C ALA A 5 3.78 -3.37 -3.94
N SER A 6 3.39 -2.32 -3.25
CA SER A 6 4.06 -1.88 -2.02
C SER A 6 3.08 -2.02 -0.86
N CYS A 7 3.59 -2.27 0.33
CA CYS A 7 2.74 -2.47 1.50
C CYS A 7 3.36 -1.87 2.75
N VAL A 8 2.52 -1.21 3.53
CA VAL A 8 2.89 -0.66 4.84
C VAL A 8 1.83 -1.03 5.86
N LYS A 9 2.21 -0.97 7.14
CA LYS A 9 1.27 -1.06 8.25
C LYS A 9 1.23 0.30 8.94
N TRP A 10 0.04 0.87 9.07
CA TRP A 10 -0.15 2.19 9.66
C TRP A 10 -1.42 2.22 10.50
N LYS A 11 -1.32 2.79 11.70
CA LYS A 11 -2.47 2.85 12.63
C LYS A 11 -3.09 1.46 12.84
N ASN A 12 -2.23 0.47 12.95
CA ASN A 12 -2.60 -0.94 13.13
C ASN A 12 -3.39 -1.56 11.97
N LYS A 13 -3.30 -0.98 10.78
CA LYS A 13 -3.97 -1.45 9.55
C LYS A 13 -2.95 -1.69 8.45
N GLY A 14 -3.11 -2.80 7.72
CA GLY A 14 -2.29 -3.08 6.54
C GLY A 14 -2.85 -2.39 5.31
N ILE A 15 -1.99 -1.67 4.61
CA ILE A 15 -2.36 -0.92 3.41
C ILE A 15 -1.52 -1.42 2.25
N LEU A 16 -2.19 -1.93 1.22
CA LEU A 16 -1.56 -2.40 0.00
C LEU A 16 -1.70 -1.34 -1.09
N LEU A 17 -0.59 -0.97 -1.70
CA LEU A 17 -0.54 0.02 -2.77
C LEU A 17 -0.32 -0.69 -4.09
N ILE A 18 -1.29 -0.64 -4.98
CA ILE A 18 -1.25 -1.27 -6.30
C ILE A 18 -1.31 -0.22 -7.41
N GLY A 19 -1.02 -0.63 -8.62
CA GLY A 19 -1.08 0.23 -9.80
C GLY A 19 0.05 -0.06 -10.75
N GLU A 20 0.00 0.60 -11.90
CA GLU A 20 1.01 0.46 -12.95
C GLU A 20 2.35 1.08 -12.51
N SER A 21 3.42 0.69 -13.19
CA SER A 21 4.74 1.27 -12.98
C SER A 21 4.67 2.80 -13.16
N GLY A 22 5.28 3.54 -12.24
CA GLY A 22 5.27 5.01 -12.27
C GLY A 22 4.04 5.66 -11.67
N CYS A 23 3.10 4.90 -11.11
CA CYS A 23 1.88 5.47 -10.51
C CYS A 23 2.09 5.99 -9.09
N GLY A 24 3.28 5.79 -8.50
CA GLY A 24 3.59 6.36 -7.19
C GLY A 24 3.46 5.39 -6.02
N LYS A 25 3.52 4.07 -6.25
CA LYS A 25 3.42 3.08 -5.15
C LYS A 25 4.47 3.32 -4.08
N SER A 26 5.75 3.39 -4.46
CA SER A 26 6.84 3.63 -3.51
C SER A 26 6.75 5.03 -2.89
N THR A 27 6.36 6.03 -3.66
CA THR A 27 6.14 7.39 -3.17
C THR A 27 5.06 7.41 -2.10
N GLY A 28 3.95 6.71 -2.34
CA GLY A 28 2.86 6.60 -1.37
C GLY A 28 3.28 5.87 -0.11
N ALA A 29 4.01 4.77 -0.25
CA ALA A 29 4.55 4.03 0.90
C ALA A 29 5.44 4.95 1.75
N LEU A 30 6.35 5.69 1.11
CA LEU A 30 7.26 6.60 1.81
C LEU A 30 6.50 7.72 2.53
N ALA A 31 5.46 8.28 1.89
CA ALA A 31 4.63 9.31 2.50
C ALA A 31 3.96 8.82 3.79
N LEU A 32 3.48 7.58 3.78
CA LEU A 32 2.86 6.97 4.97
C LEU A 32 3.90 6.65 6.04
N ILE A 33 5.08 6.17 5.63
CA ILE A 33 6.18 5.87 6.55
C ILE A 33 6.64 7.14 7.27
N GLU A 34 6.70 8.27 6.56
CA GLU A 34 7.02 9.56 7.17
C GLU A 34 6.03 9.94 8.27
N LYS A 35 4.78 9.51 8.16
CA LYS A 35 3.73 9.75 9.16
C LYS A 35 3.64 8.68 10.24
N GLY A 36 4.56 7.73 10.26
CA GLY A 36 4.64 6.71 11.29
C GLY A 36 4.29 5.29 10.86
N ALA A 37 4.02 5.06 9.58
CA ALA A 37 3.80 3.70 9.08
C ALA A 37 5.10 2.90 9.10
N THR A 38 4.96 1.59 9.14
CA THR A 38 6.09 0.65 9.07
C THR A 38 6.05 -0.08 7.73
N LEU A 39 7.19 -0.16 7.06
CA LEU A 39 7.32 -0.87 5.79
C LEU A 39 7.06 -2.37 5.99
N ILE A 40 6.29 -2.97 5.08
CA ILE A 40 6.21 -4.43 4.94
C ILE A 40 7.11 -4.84 3.77
N ALA A 41 6.84 -4.32 2.58
CA ALA A 41 7.69 -4.53 1.41
C ALA A 41 7.43 -3.46 0.36
N ASP A 42 8.44 -3.23 -0.48
CA ASP A 42 8.33 -2.35 -1.64
C ASP A 42 8.59 -3.19 -2.89
N ASP A 43 7.89 -2.85 -3.99
CA ASP A 43 8.05 -3.43 -5.31
C ASP A 43 7.38 -4.80 -5.48
N TYR A 44 7.59 -5.76 -4.59
CA TYR A 44 6.95 -7.09 -4.64
C TYR A 44 6.44 -7.51 -3.28
N ILE A 45 5.30 -8.20 -3.29
CA ILE A 45 4.67 -8.71 -2.08
C ILE A 45 4.01 -10.06 -2.37
N ASN A 46 4.11 -11.01 -1.45
CA ASN A 46 3.36 -12.25 -1.53
C ASN A 46 2.01 -12.07 -0.85
N ILE A 47 0.95 -12.43 -1.56
CA ILE A 47 -0.40 -12.49 -1.00
C ILE A 47 -0.64 -13.91 -0.50
N ASP A 48 -1.02 -14.04 0.75
CA ASP A 48 -1.22 -15.33 1.40
C ASP A 48 -2.52 -15.32 2.20
N ILE A 49 -3.25 -16.41 2.17
CA ILE A 49 -4.47 -16.55 2.96
C ILE A 49 -4.13 -17.37 4.20
N GLN A 50 -4.24 -16.75 5.37
CA GLN A 50 -3.95 -17.37 6.67
C GLN A 50 -5.20 -17.24 7.54
N ASN A 51 -5.73 -18.37 8.02
CA ASN A 51 -6.93 -18.38 8.86
C ASN A 51 -8.08 -17.56 8.27
N ASN A 52 -8.33 -17.76 6.98
CA ASN A 52 -9.41 -17.07 6.25
C ASN A 52 -9.23 -15.55 6.14
N THR A 53 -8.00 -15.07 6.30
CA THR A 53 -7.64 -13.65 6.28
C THR A 53 -6.55 -13.42 5.24
N VAL A 54 -6.61 -12.28 4.54
CA VAL A 54 -5.62 -11.92 3.53
C VAL A 54 -4.40 -11.27 4.19
N PHE A 55 -3.23 -11.85 3.97
CA PHE A 55 -1.95 -11.30 4.47
C PHE A 55 -1.06 -10.89 3.30
N ALA A 56 -0.32 -9.81 3.53
CA ALA A 56 0.79 -9.39 2.68
C ALA A 56 2.09 -9.81 3.37
N VAL A 57 2.92 -10.57 2.66
CA VAL A 57 4.16 -11.14 3.21
C VAL A 57 5.34 -10.66 2.38
N CYS A 58 6.36 -10.13 3.05
CA CYS A 58 7.57 -9.64 2.39
C CYS A 58 8.43 -10.80 1.88
N PRO A 59 8.83 -10.78 0.60
CA PRO A 59 9.87 -11.69 0.12
C PRO A 59 11.20 -11.42 0.85
N ASP A 60 11.90 -12.48 1.27
CA ASP A 60 13.13 -12.36 2.07
C ASP A 60 14.20 -11.50 1.39
N THR A 61 14.28 -11.53 0.06
CA THR A 61 15.33 -10.86 -0.71
C THR A 61 15.24 -9.34 -0.69
N ILE A 62 14.08 -8.77 -0.30
CA ILE A 62 13.86 -7.32 -0.31
C ILE A 62 13.51 -6.75 1.07
N THR A 63 13.76 -7.52 2.12
CA THR A 63 13.45 -7.10 3.50
C THR A 63 14.05 -5.73 3.83
N GLY A 64 13.19 -4.80 4.25
CA GLY A 64 13.59 -3.47 4.72
C GLY A 64 14.10 -2.53 3.64
N LYS A 65 13.97 -2.88 2.36
CA LYS A 65 14.50 -2.07 1.26
C LYS A 65 13.39 -1.34 0.52
N ILE A 66 13.59 -0.04 0.30
CA ILE A 66 12.71 0.78 -0.53
C ILE A 66 13.56 1.60 -1.49
N GLU A 67 13.16 1.62 -2.75
CA GLU A 67 13.82 2.45 -3.76
C GLU A 67 13.19 3.85 -3.77
N VAL A 68 14.03 4.86 -3.51
CA VAL A 68 13.60 6.25 -3.50
C VAL A 68 14.30 6.98 -4.65
N ARG A 69 13.53 7.42 -5.63
CA ARG A 69 14.08 8.11 -6.79
C ARG A 69 14.89 9.34 -6.36
N GLY A 70 16.10 9.44 -6.84
CA GLY A 70 17.02 10.53 -6.49
C GLY A 70 17.85 10.27 -5.25
N VAL A 71 17.52 9.26 -4.46
CA VAL A 71 18.23 8.88 -3.24
C VAL A 71 18.92 7.51 -3.39
N GLY A 72 18.23 6.57 -4.03
CA GLY A 72 18.70 5.20 -4.19
C GLY A 72 17.93 4.22 -3.32
N ILE A 73 18.53 3.08 -3.03
CA ILE A 73 17.93 2.08 -2.17
C ILE A 73 18.21 2.42 -0.71
N VAL A 74 17.14 2.57 0.06
CA VAL A 74 17.20 2.93 1.47
C VAL A 74 16.80 1.71 2.28
N ASN A 75 17.58 1.40 3.33
CA ASN A 75 17.25 0.36 4.28
C ASN A 75 16.51 0.98 5.45
N MET A 76 15.43 0.37 5.88
CA MET A 76 14.65 0.87 7.01
C MET A 76 14.04 -0.26 7.80
N LYS A 77 13.56 0.06 9.00
CA LYS A 77 12.85 -0.90 9.84
C LYS A 77 11.60 -1.40 9.12
N SER A 78 11.36 -2.69 9.18
CA SER A 78 10.22 -3.32 8.51
C SER A 78 9.64 -4.44 9.36
N LEU A 79 8.43 -4.85 8.98
CA LEU A 79 7.78 -6.04 9.54
C LEU A 79 7.65 -7.07 8.43
N PRO A 80 7.67 -8.38 8.76
CA PRO A 80 7.63 -9.43 7.75
C PRO A 80 6.28 -9.60 7.07
N GLN A 81 5.19 -9.24 7.73
CA GLN A 81 3.85 -9.40 7.17
C GLN A 81 2.83 -8.54 7.91
N THR A 82 1.68 -8.36 7.27
CA THR A 82 0.51 -7.72 7.89
C THR A 82 -0.77 -8.24 7.23
N GLN A 83 -1.86 -8.24 7.97
CA GLN A 83 -3.18 -8.39 7.38
C GLN A 83 -3.44 -7.19 6.47
N ILE A 84 -4.08 -7.42 5.33
CA ILE A 84 -4.47 -6.35 4.42
C ILE A 84 -5.87 -5.87 4.78
N ASP A 85 -5.99 -4.61 5.15
CA ASP A 85 -7.26 -3.97 5.54
C ASP A 85 -7.77 -3.00 4.50
N LEU A 86 -6.87 -2.48 3.65
CA LEU A 86 -7.18 -1.47 2.66
C LEU A 86 -6.27 -1.63 1.46
N VAL A 87 -6.84 -1.49 0.26
CA VAL A 87 -6.08 -1.44 -0.99
C VAL A 87 -6.24 -0.05 -1.59
N ILE A 88 -5.11 0.57 -1.94
CA ILE A 88 -5.09 1.85 -2.67
C ILE A 88 -4.64 1.57 -4.10
N ASP A 89 -5.51 1.89 -5.04
CA ASP A 89 -5.18 1.87 -6.47
C ASP A 89 -4.53 3.23 -6.79
N CYS A 90 -3.22 3.22 -6.93
CA CYS A 90 -2.45 4.44 -7.14
C CYS A 90 -2.65 4.99 -8.55
N LYS A 91 -3.04 6.25 -8.64
CA LYS A 91 -3.21 6.97 -9.89
C LYS A 91 -2.09 7.99 -10.07
N PRO A 92 -1.55 8.14 -11.30
CA PRO A 92 -0.39 9.02 -11.52
C PRO A 92 -0.72 10.51 -11.43
N ASP A 93 -2.00 10.88 -11.51
CA ASP A 93 -2.42 12.28 -11.45
C ASP A 93 -3.75 12.42 -10.72
N PHE A 94 -4.02 13.65 -10.26
CA PHE A 94 -5.23 13.98 -9.53
C PHE A 94 -6.50 13.82 -10.39
N ALA A 95 -6.41 14.13 -11.67
CA ALA A 95 -7.56 14.07 -12.58
C ALA A 95 -8.11 12.66 -12.74
N SER A 96 -7.29 11.63 -12.52
CA SER A 96 -7.69 10.22 -12.60
C SER A 96 -8.39 9.73 -11.33
N VAL A 97 -8.46 10.55 -10.29
CA VAL A 97 -9.11 10.18 -9.02
C VAL A 97 -10.58 10.64 -9.06
N PRO A 98 -11.55 9.72 -8.84
CA PRO A 98 -12.96 10.10 -8.79
C PRO A 98 -13.21 11.13 -7.68
N ARG A 99 -14.05 12.13 -7.96
CA ARG A 99 -14.42 13.13 -6.95
C ARG A 99 -15.05 12.50 -5.71
N MET A 100 -15.91 11.52 -5.92
CA MET A 100 -16.52 10.73 -4.86
C MET A 100 -16.07 9.28 -5.02
N PRO A 101 -15.75 8.59 -3.92
CA PRO A 101 -15.31 7.21 -4.02
C PRO A 101 -16.45 6.33 -4.53
N GLU A 102 -16.09 5.38 -5.39
CA GLU A 102 -16.97 4.29 -5.75
C GLU A 102 -16.80 3.18 -4.72
N GLU A 103 -17.90 2.51 -4.36
CA GLU A 103 -17.80 1.33 -3.51
C GLU A 103 -17.19 0.18 -4.30
N LYS A 104 -15.88 -0.03 -4.13
CA LYS A 104 -15.13 -1.08 -4.79
C LYS A 104 -14.35 -1.90 -3.79
N THR A 105 -14.11 -3.14 -4.16
CA THR A 105 -13.26 -4.04 -3.41
C THR A 105 -12.25 -4.69 -4.34
N GLN A 106 -11.13 -5.13 -3.75
CA GLN A 106 -10.17 -5.99 -4.41
C GLN A 106 -10.41 -7.41 -3.91
N ASN A 107 -10.55 -8.34 -4.84
CA ASN A 107 -10.76 -9.74 -4.49
C ASN A 107 -9.43 -10.48 -4.41
N PHE A 108 -9.23 -11.21 -3.30
CA PHE A 108 -8.10 -12.10 -3.10
C PHE A 108 -8.65 -13.48 -2.71
N SER A 109 -8.72 -14.41 -3.66
CA SER A 109 -9.23 -15.77 -3.42
C SER A 109 -10.58 -15.76 -2.67
N ASN A 110 -11.55 -15.01 -3.19
CA ASN A 110 -12.89 -14.83 -2.63
C ASN A 110 -12.95 -14.01 -1.33
N LYS A 111 -11.84 -13.38 -0.93
CA LYS A 111 -11.82 -12.41 0.17
C LYS A 111 -11.79 -11.02 -0.42
N GLU A 112 -12.69 -10.16 0.01
CA GLU A 112 -12.80 -8.80 -0.50
C GLU A 112 -12.23 -7.80 0.49
N VAL A 113 -11.41 -6.87 -0.02
CA VAL A 113 -10.79 -5.81 0.77
C VAL A 113 -11.19 -4.47 0.14
N PRO A 114 -11.59 -3.46 0.95
CA PRO A 114 -11.95 -2.16 0.40
C PRO A 114 -10.86 -1.59 -0.50
N LEU A 115 -11.27 -1.00 -1.62
CA LEU A 115 -10.39 -0.44 -2.64
C LEU A 115 -10.75 1.01 -2.91
N TYR A 116 -9.74 1.91 -2.80
CA TYR A 116 -9.88 3.33 -3.10
C TYR A 116 -8.83 3.76 -4.10
N ALA A 117 -9.19 4.67 -5.01
CA ALA A 117 -8.25 5.26 -5.96
C ALA A 117 -7.76 6.59 -5.40
N LEU A 118 -6.44 6.76 -5.28
CA LEU A 118 -5.81 7.99 -4.81
C LEU A 118 -4.55 8.29 -5.62
N CYS A 119 -4.13 9.55 -5.64
CA CYS A 119 -2.88 9.97 -6.26
C CYS A 119 -1.80 10.16 -5.16
N PRO A 120 -0.76 9.29 -5.13
CA PRO A 120 0.28 9.40 -4.09
C PRO A 120 1.13 10.65 -4.18
N PHE A 121 1.09 11.37 -5.30
CA PHE A 121 1.89 12.58 -5.49
C PHE A 121 1.26 13.83 -4.88
N GLU A 122 0.03 13.74 -4.35
CA GLU A 122 -0.59 14.85 -3.66
C GLU A 122 0.00 15.03 -2.26
N ASN A 123 0.17 16.28 -1.84
CA ASN A 123 0.68 16.61 -0.50
C ASN A 123 -0.18 16.03 0.63
N ILE A 124 -1.48 15.90 0.39
CA ILE A 124 -2.44 15.42 1.39
C ILE A 124 -2.75 13.92 1.26
N PHE A 125 -1.93 13.18 0.52
CA PHE A 125 -2.15 11.75 0.31
C PHE A 125 -2.30 11.01 1.65
N ALA A 126 -1.35 11.18 2.56
CA ALA A 126 -1.39 10.51 3.86
C ALA A 126 -2.63 10.90 4.67
N GLN A 127 -3.04 12.16 4.61
CA GLN A 127 -4.24 12.64 5.27
C GLN A 127 -5.50 11.96 4.71
N LYS A 128 -5.58 11.81 3.40
CA LYS A 128 -6.69 11.10 2.76
C LYS A 128 -6.74 9.63 3.21
N VAL A 129 -5.60 8.96 3.23
CA VAL A 129 -5.53 7.57 3.70
C VAL A 129 -5.98 7.48 5.16
N SER A 130 -5.55 8.39 6.01
CA SER A 130 -5.96 8.43 7.42
C SER A 130 -7.48 8.57 7.56
N LEU A 131 -8.10 9.42 6.75
CA LEU A 131 -9.56 9.60 6.76
C LEU A 131 -10.29 8.33 6.34
N ILE A 132 -9.76 7.64 5.32
CA ILE A 132 -10.33 6.36 4.89
C ILE A 132 -10.23 5.31 6.00
N LEU A 133 -9.06 5.19 6.63
CA LEU A 133 -8.85 4.23 7.73
C LEU A 133 -9.84 4.46 8.88
N ALA A 134 -10.13 5.71 9.18
CA ALA A 134 -11.06 6.05 10.25
C ALA A 134 -12.49 5.64 9.93
N SER A 135 -12.82 5.44 8.65
CA SER A 135 -14.16 5.05 8.20
C SER A 135 -14.36 3.55 8.04
N LEU A 136 -13.30 2.77 8.17
CA LEU A 136 -13.37 1.30 8.01
C LEU A 136 -13.98 0.61 9.23
#